data_c3983fdd14938263e1a4ac5eafd970ee
#
_entry.id   c3983fdd14938263e1a4ac5eafd970ee
#
_cell.length_a   1.000
_cell.length_b   1.000
_cell.length_c   1.000
_cell.angle_alpha   90.00
_cell.angle_beta   90.00
_cell.angle_gamma   90.00
#
_symmetry.space_group_name_H-M   'P 1'
#
loop_
_entity.id
_entity.type
_entity.pdbx_description
1 polymer ?
#
loop_
_entity_poly.entity_id
_entity_poly.type
_entity_poly.pdbx_seq_one_letter_code
_entity_poly.pdbx_strand_id
1 'polypeptide(L)' 'MTTDRYLSVDQVAELLGTTARFPRRLIEERRIRYVKFGRHVRIPESAVEEFIASRTVEPIRLRRAGLRRAA' A
#
# COMPACT_ATOMS: atom_id res chain seq x y z
N MET A 1 -7.35 12.30 17.36
CA MET A 1 -6.84 12.86 16.15
C MET A 1 -5.71 12.02 15.56
N THR A 2 -5.82 11.71 14.33
CA THR A 2 -4.85 10.88 13.68
C THR A 2 -3.67 11.70 13.19
N THR A 3 -2.48 11.21 13.45
CA THR A 3 -1.29 11.86 12.98
C THR A 3 -0.75 11.05 11.82
N ASP A 4 -1.06 11.50 10.63
CA ASP A 4 -0.62 10.82 9.42
C ASP A 4 0.68 11.42 8.97
N ARG A 5 1.64 10.57 8.67
CA ARG A 5 2.86 11.02 8.03
C ARG A 5 2.59 11.11 6.54
N TYR A 6 3.14 12.14 5.92
CA TYR A 6 2.98 12.33 4.48
C TYR A 6 4.28 11.97 3.80
N LEU A 7 4.23 10.92 3.02
CA LEU A 7 5.42 10.31 2.43
C LEU A 7 5.57 10.76 1.00
N SER A 8 6.81 10.91 0.57
CA SER A 8 7.09 11.19 -0.84
C SER A 8 6.96 9.90 -1.65
N VAL A 9 6.93 10.07 -2.98
CA VAL A 9 6.88 8.93 -3.87
C VAL A 9 8.08 8.01 -3.62
N ASP A 10 9.26 8.61 -3.43
CA ASP A 10 10.46 7.82 -3.20
C ASP A 10 10.38 7.06 -1.89
N GLN A 11 9.84 7.70 -0.85
CA GLN A 11 9.70 7.03 0.44
C GLN A 11 8.72 5.86 0.36
N VAL A 12 7.64 6.05 -0.37
CA VAL A 12 6.68 4.96 -0.55
C VAL A 12 7.31 3.81 -1.33
N ALA A 13 8.08 4.14 -2.37
CA ALA A 13 8.75 3.11 -3.14
C ALA A 13 9.69 2.31 -2.26
N GLU A 14 10.43 2.99 -1.40
CA GLU A 14 11.35 2.32 -0.50
C GLU A 14 10.60 1.42 0.47
N LEU A 15 9.51 1.94 1.01
CA LEU A 15 8.69 1.17 1.95
C LEU A 15 8.12 -0.08 1.31
N LEU A 16 7.70 0.02 0.05
CA LEU A 16 7.11 -1.10 -0.67
C LEU A 16 8.17 -2.00 -1.32
N GLY A 17 9.42 -1.60 -1.30
CA GLY A 17 10.47 -2.39 -1.93
C GLY A 17 10.41 -2.36 -3.44
N THR A 18 9.95 -1.24 -4.00
CA THR A 18 9.83 -1.10 -5.45
C THR A 18 10.59 0.13 -5.91
N THR A 19 10.56 0.38 -7.21
CA THR A 19 11.08 1.64 -7.72
C THR A 19 9.99 2.70 -7.65
N ALA A 20 10.40 3.96 -7.78
CA ALA A 20 9.46 5.08 -7.71
C ALA A 20 8.42 5.02 -8.84
N ARG A 21 8.70 4.28 -9.88
CA ARG A 21 7.76 4.14 -11.00
C ARG A 21 6.44 3.53 -10.54
N PHE A 22 6.50 2.60 -9.61
CA PHE A 22 5.29 1.92 -9.17
C PHE A 22 4.34 2.86 -8.41
N PRO A 23 4.76 3.53 -7.35
CA PRO A 23 3.84 4.47 -6.69
C PRO A 23 3.41 5.62 -7.59
N ARG A 24 4.29 6.04 -8.50
CA ARG A 24 3.91 7.09 -9.45
C ARG A 24 2.76 6.64 -10.32
N ARG A 25 2.79 5.38 -10.76
CA ARG A 25 1.69 4.83 -11.56
C ARG A 25 0.41 4.74 -10.75
N LEU A 26 0.50 4.36 -9.48
CA LEU A 26 -0.68 4.29 -8.64
C LEU A 26 -1.36 5.64 -8.53
N ILE A 27 -0.58 6.70 -8.44
CA ILE A 27 -1.11 8.05 -8.37
C ILE A 27 -1.76 8.43 -9.70
N GLU A 28 -1.08 8.14 -10.81
CA GLU A 28 -1.59 8.49 -12.12
C GLU A 28 -2.91 7.77 -12.41
N GLU A 29 -3.03 6.55 -11.96
CA GLU A 29 -4.23 5.77 -12.19
C GLU A 29 -5.26 5.95 -11.09
N ARG A 30 -4.98 6.82 -10.14
CA ARG A 30 -5.89 7.11 -9.03
C ARG A 30 -6.25 5.87 -8.24
N ARG A 31 -5.27 5.00 -8.03
CA ARG A 31 -5.47 3.75 -7.31
C ARG A 31 -5.03 3.83 -5.87
N ILE A 32 -4.48 4.98 -5.47
CA ILE A 32 -4.08 5.20 -4.09
C ILE A 32 -4.42 6.65 -3.76
N ARG A 33 -4.87 6.86 -2.53
CA ARG A 33 -5.22 8.19 -2.07
C ARG A 33 -3.95 9.01 -1.89
N TYR A 34 -3.93 10.24 -2.36
CA TYR A 34 -2.76 11.09 -2.22
C TYR A 34 -3.19 12.53 -1.99
N VAL A 35 -2.23 13.34 -1.51
CA VAL A 35 -2.46 14.74 -1.23
C VAL A 35 -1.48 15.55 -2.04
N LYS A 36 -1.95 16.69 -2.55
CA LYS A 36 -1.12 17.55 -3.35
C LYS A 36 -0.94 18.89 -2.63
N PHE A 37 0.30 19.19 -2.27
CA PHE A 37 0.64 20.46 -1.66
C PHE A 37 1.33 21.30 -2.73
N GLY A 38 0.59 22.17 -3.41
CA GLY A 38 1.16 22.91 -4.51
C GLY A 38 1.60 21.93 -5.58
N ARG A 39 2.91 21.89 -5.82
CA ARG A 39 3.46 20.93 -6.79
C ARG A 39 4.04 19.69 -6.11
N HIS A 40 3.91 19.59 -4.83
CA HIS A 40 4.45 18.45 -4.08
C HIS A 40 3.36 17.43 -3.88
N VAL A 41 3.62 16.20 -4.30
CA VAL A 41 2.69 15.10 -4.11
C VAL A 41 3.14 14.28 -2.92
N ARG A 42 2.23 14.02 -2.01
CA ARG A 42 2.53 13.24 -0.81
C ARG A 42 1.45 12.20 -0.61
N ILE A 43 1.82 11.09 -0.03
CA ILE A 43 0.91 9.99 0.20
C ILE A 43 0.80 9.78 1.70
N PRO A 44 -0.42 9.89 2.25
CA PRO A 44 -0.57 9.64 3.69
C PRO A 44 -0.19 8.21 4.01
N GLU A 45 0.45 8.03 5.15
CA GLU A 45 0.86 6.70 5.56
C GLU A 45 -0.32 5.76 5.67
N SER A 46 -1.47 6.27 6.14
CA SER A 46 -2.67 5.45 6.23
C SER A 46 -3.11 4.94 4.86
N ALA A 47 -2.94 5.76 3.82
CA ALA A 47 -3.29 5.31 2.47
C ALA A 47 -2.39 4.18 2.01
N VAL A 48 -1.11 4.25 2.37
CA VAL A 48 -0.17 3.19 2.04
C VAL A 48 -0.57 1.90 2.77
N GLU A 49 -0.93 2.03 4.04
CA GLU A 49 -1.34 0.87 4.81
C GLU A 49 -2.59 0.22 4.24
N GLU A 50 -3.56 1.04 3.83
CA GLU A 50 -4.76 0.53 3.19
C GLU A 50 -4.44 -0.21 1.90
N PHE A 51 -3.53 0.36 1.12
CA PHE A 51 -3.14 -0.26 -0.12
C PHE A 51 -2.46 -1.60 0.14
N ILE A 52 -1.56 -1.65 1.10
CA ILE A 52 -0.87 -2.89 1.46
C ILE A 52 -1.88 -3.93 1.91
N ALA A 53 -2.82 -3.53 2.75
CA ALA A 53 -3.84 -4.45 3.24
C ALA A 53 -4.67 -5.03 2.10
N SER A 54 -5.00 -4.20 1.11
CA SER A 54 -5.81 -4.64 -0.02
C SER A 54 -5.07 -5.59 -0.93
N ARG A 55 -3.73 -5.60 -0.85
CA ARG A 55 -2.90 -6.45 -1.69
C ARG A 55 -2.25 -7.59 -0.92
N THR A 56 -2.56 -7.71 0.35
CA THR A 56 -1.97 -8.77 1.17
C THR A 56 -2.62 -10.09 0.83
N VAL A 57 -1.78 -11.05 0.54
CA VAL A 57 -2.25 -12.41 0.25
C VAL A 57 -1.90 -13.26 1.45
N GLU A 58 -2.92 -13.73 2.11
CA GLU A 58 -2.71 -14.54 3.30
C GLU A 58 -2.31 -15.95 2.93
N PRO A 59 -1.47 -16.56 3.72
CA PRO A 59 -1.11 -17.95 3.44
C PRO A 59 -2.31 -18.85 3.69
N ILE A 60 -2.35 -19.94 2.97
CA ILE A 60 -3.38 -20.93 3.18
C ILE A 60 -3.11 -21.62 4.50
N ARG A 61 -4.12 -21.67 5.35
CA ARG A 61 -3.96 -22.34 6.60
C ARG A 61 -4.66 -23.65 6.53
N LEU A 62 -3.88 -24.66 6.76
CA LEU A 62 -4.44 -25.97 6.78
C LEU A 62 -4.72 -26.31 8.21
N ARG A 63 -5.68 -25.82 8.74
CA ARG A 63 -5.89 -25.98 10.06
C ARG A 63 -7.10 -26.57 10.25
N ARG A 64 -7.07 -26.80 10.53
CA ARG A 64 -7.99 -27.04 10.65
C ARG A 64 -8.72 -27.38 9.95
N ALA A 65 -8.54 -27.68 9.62
CA ALA A 65 -8.90 -27.98 8.87
C ALA A 65 -9.10 -28.30 8.15
N GLY A 66 -8.91 -28.44 8.06
CA GLY A 66 -8.77 -28.53 7.31
C GLY A 66 -8.71 -28.53 6.65
N LEU A 67 -8.53 -28.56 6.57
CA LEU A 67 -8.23 -28.46 5.80
C LEU A 67 -8.30 -28.84 5.14
N ARG A 68 -8.54 -28.80 5.04
CA ARG A 68 -8.47 -28.99 4.26
C ARG A 68 -8.32 -29.20 3.36
N ARG A 69 -8.34 -29.30 3.17
CA ARG A 69 -8.07 -29.55 2.28
C ARG A 69 -7.78 -29.71 1.60
N ALA A 70 -7.69 -29.61 1.75
CA ALA A 70 -7.25 -29.87 1.11
C ALA A 70 -7.15 -30.00 0.63
N ALA A 71 -7.29 -29.92 0.80
CA ALA A 71 -7.00 -30.19 0.32
C ALA A 71 -6.93 -30.39 -0.17
#